data_86cc093cbf1789a019fd9042eeb45f80
#
_entry.id   86cc093cbf1789a019fd9042eeb45f80
#
_cell.length_a   1.000
_cell.length_b   1.000
_cell.length_c   1.000
_cell.angle_alpha   90.00
_cell.angle_beta   90.00
_cell.angle_gamma   90.00
#
_symmetry.space_group_name_H-M   'P 1'
#
loop_
_entity.id
_entity.type
_entity.pdbx_description
1 polymer ?
#
loop_
_entity_poly.entity_id
_entity_poly.type
_entity_poly.pdbx_seq_one_letter_code
_entity_poly.pdbx_strand_id
1 'polypeptide(L)'
;EAKKKAAKLLDEGAIFAFGLSERDHGADIYSSEMTLTPQPDGTYLANGEKYYIGNGNEAEMVSTFGKMSDTGEYVFFVSNFHHKQYELIKNIVNVQSYVADFKLNDYPGTEADILKKGPEAWDDMLNTVNVGKYNLGWASIGICTHSFYEALNHASHRKLYGMYVTDMPHVKQMFTDAYVRLVGMKLFGLRCSDYIRVASAEDRRYLLYDPTMKMKVTTQGEE
;
A
#
# COMPACT_ATOMS: atom_id res chain seq x y z
N GLU A 1 -10.01 21.43 -7.10
CA GLU A 1 -10.06 22.03 -5.75
C GLU A 1 -9.47 21.06 -4.72
N ALA A 2 -9.88 19.79 -4.66
CA ALA A 2 -9.35 18.77 -3.75
C ALA A 2 -7.81 18.64 -3.81
N LYS A 3 -7.20 18.69 -5.02
CA LYS A 3 -5.73 18.65 -5.16
C LYS A 3 -5.03 19.88 -4.54
N LYS A 4 -5.64 21.07 -4.60
CA LYS A 4 -5.08 22.28 -3.95
C LYS A 4 -5.17 22.16 -2.44
N LYS A 5 -6.28 21.63 -1.93
CA LYS A 5 -6.46 21.34 -0.50
C LYS A 5 -5.43 20.30 -0.02
N ALA A 6 -5.22 19.23 -0.79
CA ALA A 6 -4.22 18.22 -0.47
C ALA A 6 -2.80 18.82 -0.43
N ALA A 7 -2.42 19.63 -1.42
CA ALA A 7 -1.10 20.27 -1.44
C ALA A 7 -0.88 21.15 -0.21
N LYS A 8 -1.87 21.95 0.16
CA LYS A 8 -1.80 22.79 1.36
C LYS A 8 -1.64 21.98 2.64
N LEU A 9 -2.44 20.91 2.78
CA LEU A 9 -2.33 20.01 3.93
C LEU A 9 -0.96 19.31 4.02
N LEU A 10 -0.38 18.92 2.88
CA LEU A 10 0.97 18.36 2.83
C LEU A 10 2.03 19.35 3.32
N ASP A 11 1.93 20.60 2.89
CA ASP A 11 2.84 21.69 3.34
C ASP A 11 2.72 21.94 4.85
N GLU A 12 1.57 21.69 5.43
CA GLU A 12 1.27 21.81 6.86
C GLU A 12 1.67 20.54 7.66
N GLY A 13 2.16 19.49 6.98
CA GLY A 13 2.59 18.23 7.61
C GLY A 13 1.43 17.30 7.99
N ALA A 14 0.27 17.45 7.36
CA ALA A 14 -0.89 16.62 7.62
C ALA A 14 -0.68 15.14 7.27
N ILE A 15 -1.35 14.26 8.00
CA ILE A 15 -1.34 12.82 7.77
C ILE A 15 -2.38 12.45 6.72
N PHE A 16 -1.98 11.61 5.77
CA PHE A 16 -2.84 11.09 4.71
C PHE A 16 -3.04 9.60 4.85
N ALA A 17 -4.21 9.13 4.40
CA ALA A 17 -4.54 7.72 4.32
C ALA A 17 -5.17 7.36 2.97
N PHE A 18 -5.10 6.07 2.64
CA PHE A 18 -5.66 5.49 1.43
C PHE A 18 -6.73 4.45 1.80
N GLY A 19 -7.99 4.82 1.68
CA GLY A 19 -9.16 4.04 2.08
C GLY A 19 -9.68 3.17 0.96
N LEU A 20 -9.01 2.05 0.64
CA LEU A 20 -9.42 1.12 -0.41
C LEU A 20 -10.10 -0.13 0.13
N SER A 21 -9.38 -0.87 1.00
CA SER A 21 -9.76 -2.22 1.42
C SER A 21 -11.04 -2.24 2.25
N GLU A 22 -11.83 -3.30 2.05
CA GLU A 22 -13.03 -3.61 2.82
C GLU A 22 -12.90 -5.00 3.44
N ARG A 23 -13.64 -5.28 4.51
CA ARG A 23 -13.50 -6.52 5.29
C ARG A 23 -13.75 -7.77 4.44
N ASP A 24 -14.80 -7.76 3.65
CA ASP A 24 -15.27 -8.91 2.89
C ASP A 24 -14.77 -8.94 1.44
N HIS A 25 -14.10 -7.87 0.99
CA HIS A 25 -13.66 -7.65 -0.38
C HIS A 25 -12.16 -7.30 -0.47
N GLY A 26 -11.28 -8.20 -0.01
CA GLY A 26 -9.83 -7.96 0.00
C GLY A 26 -9.21 -7.82 -1.39
N ALA A 27 -9.33 -8.84 -2.22
CA ALA A 27 -8.83 -8.86 -3.60
C ALA A 27 -9.88 -8.42 -4.62
N ASP A 28 -11.15 -8.65 -4.32
CA ASP A 28 -12.28 -8.31 -5.19
C ASP A 28 -12.72 -6.85 -5.00
N ILE A 29 -11.94 -5.94 -5.58
CA ILE A 29 -12.21 -4.51 -5.54
C ILE A 29 -13.47 -4.14 -6.35
N TYR A 30 -13.85 -4.99 -7.32
CA TYR A 30 -15.09 -4.80 -8.08
C TYR A 30 -16.34 -4.83 -7.21
N SER A 31 -16.31 -5.54 -6.10
CA SER A 31 -17.43 -5.69 -5.16
C SER A 31 -17.45 -4.63 -4.06
N SER A 32 -16.65 -3.57 -4.14
CA SER A 32 -16.64 -2.50 -3.12
C SER A 32 -18.04 -2.01 -2.79
N GLU A 33 -18.36 -1.94 -1.49
CA GLU A 33 -19.67 -1.56 -0.94
C GLU A 33 -19.74 -0.10 -0.49
N MET A 34 -18.61 0.59 -0.41
CA MET A 34 -18.61 2.04 -0.13
C MET A 34 -19.36 2.79 -1.23
N THR A 35 -20.40 3.54 -0.86
CA THR A 35 -21.24 4.25 -1.82
C THR A 35 -21.29 5.76 -1.55
N LEU A 36 -21.39 6.54 -2.63
CA LEU A 36 -21.73 7.96 -2.63
C LEU A 36 -23.11 8.14 -3.25
N THR A 37 -24.06 8.66 -2.47
CA THR A 37 -25.43 8.91 -2.93
C THR A 37 -25.62 10.40 -3.22
N PRO A 38 -25.89 10.79 -4.49
CA PRO A 38 -26.19 12.18 -4.83
C PRO A 38 -27.43 12.69 -4.11
N GLN A 39 -27.42 13.95 -3.71
CA GLN A 39 -28.53 14.63 -3.07
C GLN A 39 -29.12 15.69 -4.00
N PRO A 40 -30.40 16.07 -3.82
CA PRO A 40 -31.06 17.08 -4.68
C PRO A 40 -30.40 18.46 -4.66
N ASP A 41 -29.66 18.78 -3.61
CA ASP A 41 -28.94 20.05 -3.46
C ASP A 41 -27.54 20.05 -4.10
N GLY A 42 -27.15 18.95 -4.76
CA GLY A 42 -25.85 18.80 -5.40
C GLY A 42 -24.73 18.33 -4.46
N THR A 43 -25.06 17.98 -3.22
CA THR A 43 -24.14 17.31 -2.28
C THR A 43 -24.18 15.79 -2.44
N TYR A 44 -23.35 15.10 -1.67
CA TYR A 44 -23.30 13.64 -1.63
C TYR A 44 -23.35 13.15 -0.18
N LEU A 45 -23.91 11.96 0.04
CA LEU A 45 -23.78 11.25 1.29
C LEU A 45 -23.02 9.94 1.07
N ALA A 46 -21.90 9.78 1.79
CA ALA A 46 -21.08 8.58 1.73
C ALA A 46 -21.45 7.62 2.86
N ASN A 47 -21.63 6.33 2.51
CA ASN A 47 -21.95 5.27 3.42
C ASN A 47 -21.12 4.02 3.10
N GLY A 48 -20.60 3.36 4.13
CA GLY A 48 -19.84 2.12 4.01
C GLY A 48 -18.72 2.01 5.03
N GLU A 49 -18.04 0.87 5.04
CA GLU A 49 -16.95 0.54 5.96
C GLU A 49 -15.65 0.28 5.19
N LYS A 50 -14.54 0.76 5.74
CA LYS A 50 -13.19 0.51 5.24
C LYS A 50 -12.37 -0.18 6.31
N TYR A 51 -11.69 -1.25 5.91
CA TYR A 51 -10.98 -2.13 6.80
C TYR A 51 -9.49 -2.19 6.48
N TYR A 52 -8.65 -2.23 7.51
CA TYR A 52 -7.19 -2.32 7.39
C TYR A 52 -6.54 -1.09 6.75
N ILE A 53 -6.96 0.10 7.18
CA ILE A 53 -6.52 1.37 6.61
C ILE A 53 -5.42 2.00 7.47
N GLY A 54 -4.20 2.05 6.93
CA GLY A 54 -3.08 2.71 7.58
C GLY A 54 -3.36 4.20 7.78
N ASN A 55 -3.11 4.70 8.99
CA ASN A 55 -3.40 6.07 9.44
C ASN A 55 -4.88 6.47 9.43
N GLY A 56 -5.81 5.52 9.25
CA GLY A 56 -7.25 5.83 9.21
C GLY A 56 -7.83 6.36 10.52
N ASN A 57 -7.05 6.38 11.60
CA ASN A 57 -7.40 6.90 12.92
C ASN A 57 -6.75 8.26 13.25
N GLU A 58 -6.06 8.87 12.28
CA GLU A 58 -5.34 10.14 12.49
C GLU A 58 -5.38 11.06 11.26
N ALA A 59 -5.81 10.54 10.10
CA ALA A 59 -5.64 11.23 8.83
C ALA A 59 -6.60 12.41 8.67
N GLU A 60 -6.04 13.59 8.40
CA GLU A 60 -6.78 14.78 7.99
C GLU A 60 -7.39 14.62 6.60
N MET A 61 -6.82 13.74 5.80
CA MET A 61 -7.32 13.44 4.46
C MET A 61 -7.21 11.94 4.17
N VAL A 62 -8.36 11.28 4.05
CA VAL A 62 -8.47 9.89 3.61
C VAL A 62 -8.99 9.89 2.17
N SER A 63 -8.15 9.45 1.23
CA SER A 63 -8.55 9.20 -0.15
C SER A 63 -9.36 7.90 -0.19
N THR A 64 -10.68 8.02 -0.19
CA THR A 64 -11.62 6.89 -0.06
C THR A 64 -12.14 6.47 -1.42
N PHE A 65 -12.03 5.16 -1.71
CA PHE A 65 -12.55 4.54 -2.94
C PHE A 65 -13.95 3.99 -2.72
N GLY A 66 -14.84 4.21 -3.67
CA GLY A 66 -16.21 3.73 -3.62
C GLY A 66 -16.90 3.77 -4.98
N LYS A 67 -18.22 3.74 -4.95
CA LYS A 67 -19.09 3.81 -6.13
C LYS A 67 -20.18 4.84 -5.94
N MET A 68 -20.57 5.48 -7.04
CA MET A 68 -21.82 6.25 -7.09
C MET A 68 -23.00 5.30 -6.97
N SER A 69 -23.96 5.59 -6.10
CA SER A 69 -25.13 4.70 -5.85
C SER A 69 -26.12 4.65 -7.02
N ASP A 70 -26.18 5.72 -7.81
CA ASP A 70 -27.10 5.87 -8.94
C ASP A 70 -26.55 5.26 -10.24
N THR A 71 -25.25 5.43 -10.51
CA THR A 71 -24.61 5.02 -11.77
C THR A 71 -23.75 3.77 -11.64
N GLY A 72 -23.32 3.40 -10.43
CA GLY A 72 -22.33 2.36 -10.18
C GLY A 72 -20.91 2.74 -10.60
N GLU A 73 -20.70 3.97 -11.02
CA GLU A 73 -19.42 4.49 -11.47
C GLU A 73 -18.44 4.58 -10.28
N TYR A 74 -17.18 4.17 -10.49
CA TYR A 74 -16.16 4.27 -9.44
C TYR A 74 -15.81 5.71 -9.14
N VAL A 75 -15.49 5.98 -7.88
CA VAL A 75 -15.16 7.32 -7.41
C VAL A 75 -14.07 7.27 -6.33
N PHE A 76 -13.14 8.23 -6.42
CA PHE A 76 -12.30 8.60 -5.28
C PHE A 76 -12.78 9.93 -4.71
N PHE A 77 -12.99 9.97 -3.42
CA PHE A 77 -13.40 11.18 -2.68
C PHE A 77 -12.60 11.32 -1.39
N VAL A 78 -12.63 12.52 -0.82
CA VAL A 78 -11.93 12.83 0.42
C VAL A 78 -12.87 12.67 1.61
N SER A 79 -12.44 11.92 2.61
CA SER A 79 -13.01 11.94 3.95
C SER A 79 -11.95 12.36 4.98
N ASN A 80 -12.39 12.74 6.19
CA ASN A 80 -11.53 13.26 7.24
C ASN A 80 -11.88 12.58 8.57
N PHE A 81 -10.87 12.07 9.27
CA PHE A 81 -11.04 11.40 10.55
C PHE A 81 -11.74 12.26 11.62
N HIS A 82 -11.48 13.56 11.62
CA HIS A 82 -12.07 14.48 12.62
C HIS A 82 -13.54 14.83 12.38
N HIS A 83 -14.14 14.37 11.27
CA HIS A 83 -15.53 14.63 10.99
C HIS A 83 -16.44 13.73 11.83
N LYS A 84 -17.54 14.26 12.39
CA LYS A 84 -18.47 13.54 13.27
C LYS A 84 -19.16 12.32 12.65
N GLN A 85 -19.30 12.26 11.31
CA GLN A 85 -19.84 11.12 10.57
C GLN A 85 -18.75 10.12 10.10
N TYR A 86 -17.52 10.34 10.48
CA TYR A 86 -16.44 9.36 10.37
C TYR A 86 -16.34 8.62 11.71
N GLU A 87 -16.76 7.38 11.75
CA GLU A 87 -16.77 6.54 12.94
C GLU A 87 -15.55 5.59 12.94
N LEU A 88 -14.64 5.79 13.86
CA LEU A 88 -13.58 4.82 14.10
C LEU A 88 -14.17 3.63 14.88
N ILE A 89 -14.24 2.47 14.23
CA ILE A 89 -14.75 1.25 14.86
C ILE A 89 -13.69 0.68 15.81
N LYS A 90 -12.45 0.51 15.31
CA LYS A 90 -11.32 0.04 16.12
C LYS A 90 -9.98 0.24 15.42
N ASN A 91 -8.91 0.18 16.21
CA ASN A 91 -7.56 -0.07 15.71
C ASN A 91 -7.35 -1.59 15.60
N ILE A 92 -6.93 -2.06 14.42
CA ILE A 92 -6.82 -3.50 14.12
C ILE A 92 -5.49 -4.07 14.62
N VAL A 93 -4.42 -3.26 14.53
CA VAL A 93 -3.07 -3.65 14.93
C VAL A 93 -2.63 -2.80 16.12
N ASN A 94 -2.28 -3.46 17.23
CA ASN A 94 -2.00 -2.79 18.49
C ASN A 94 -0.52 -2.38 18.66
N VAL A 95 0.35 -2.72 17.71
CA VAL A 95 1.79 -2.51 17.87
C VAL A 95 2.32 -1.58 16.78
N GLN A 96 2.64 -0.35 17.14
CA GLN A 96 3.39 0.64 16.36
C GLN A 96 2.81 1.06 14.99
N SER A 97 1.57 0.70 14.69
CA SER A 97 0.94 1.16 13.46
C SER A 97 -0.51 1.59 13.71
N TYR A 98 -0.88 2.68 13.06
CA TYR A 98 -2.22 3.24 13.08
C TYR A 98 -3.04 2.60 11.96
N VAL A 99 -3.49 1.36 12.17
CA VAL A 99 -4.32 0.62 11.20
C VAL A 99 -5.75 0.56 11.68
N ALA A 100 -6.63 1.20 10.97
CA ALA A 100 -8.01 1.43 11.36
C ALA A 100 -9.02 0.57 10.59
N ASP A 101 -10.10 0.32 11.29
CA ASP A 101 -11.40 -0.10 10.81
C ASP A 101 -12.34 1.10 11.04
N PHE A 102 -12.87 1.70 9.98
CA PHE A 102 -13.74 2.87 10.10
C PHE A 102 -14.96 2.78 9.19
N LYS A 103 -15.99 3.49 9.59
CA LYS A 103 -17.26 3.58 8.87
C LYS A 103 -17.64 5.02 8.60
N LEU A 104 -18.20 5.27 7.43
CA LEU A 104 -18.86 6.50 7.08
C LEU A 104 -20.37 6.32 7.22
N ASN A 105 -21.03 7.19 7.97
CA ASN A 105 -22.46 7.15 8.22
C ASN A 105 -23.06 8.48 7.76
N ASP A 106 -23.67 8.51 6.57
CA ASP A 106 -24.18 9.72 5.94
C ASP A 106 -23.13 10.85 5.94
N TYR A 107 -21.87 10.48 5.63
CA TYR A 107 -20.77 11.42 5.59
C TYR A 107 -20.98 12.41 4.44
N PRO A 108 -21.11 13.72 4.72
CA PRO A 108 -21.39 14.70 3.68
C PRO A 108 -20.14 15.01 2.86
N GLY A 109 -20.34 15.11 1.56
CA GLY A 109 -19.33 15.56 0.61
C GLY A 109 -19.92 16.47 -0.45
N THR A 110 -19.06 17.15 -1.14
CA THR A 110 -19.38 18.03 -2.25
C THR A 110 -18.57 17.66 -3.48
N GLU A 111 -18.87 18.24 -4.64
CA GLU A 111 -18.05 18.04 -5.84
C GLU A 111 -16.57 18.45 -5.63
N ALA A 112 -16.32 19.40 -4.70
CA ALA A 112 -14.97 19.81 -4.33
C ALA A 112 -14.16 18.73 -3.60
N ASP A 113 -14.83 17.75 -3.00
CA ASP A 113 -14.21 16.63 -2.30
C ASP A 113 -13.97 15.42 -3.22
N ILE A 114 -14.46 15.45 -4.46
CA ILE A 114 -14.24 14.41 -5.44
C ILE A 114 -12.84 14.57 -6.07
N LEU A 115 -12.03 13.55 -5.96
CA LEU A 115 -10.70 13.51 -6.57
C LEU A 115 -10.77 13.03 -8.03
N LYS A 116 -11.49 11.95 -8.27
CA LYS A 116 -11.65 11.29 -9.58
C LYS A 116 -12.97 10.53 -9.66
N LYS A 117 -13.52 10.39 -10.88
CA LYS A 117 -14.70 9.57 -11.20
C LYS A 117 -14.42 8.67 -12.40
N GLY A 118 -15.18 7.60 -12.52
CA GLY A 118 -15.19 6.69 -13.65
C GLY A 118 -13.88 5.95 -13.89
N PRO A 119 -13.50 5.75 -15.17
CA PRO A 119 -12.29 5.02 -15.54
C PRO A 119 -11.01 5.61 -14.92
N GLU A 120 -10.93 6.92 -14.76
CA GLU A 120 -9.77 7.56 -14.12
C GLU A 120 -9.64 7.21 -12.64
N ALA A 121 -10.76 7.05 -11.92
CA ALA A 121 -10.73 6.61 -10.52
C ALA A 121 -10.22 5.18 -10.40
N TRP A 122 -10.62 4.32 -11.33
CA TRP A 122 -10.14 2.94 -11.42
C TRP A 122 -8.63 2.86 -11.73
N ASP A 123 -8.16 3.61 -12.72
CA ASP A 123 -6.76 3.65 -13.09
C ASP A 123 -5.88 4.21 -11.95
N ASP A 124 -6.31 5.26 -11.27
CA ASP A 124 -5.59 5.83 -10.12
C ASP A 124 -5.52 4.82 -8.96
N MET A 125 -6.59 4.05 -8.72
CA MET A 125 -6.60 2.97 -7.73
C MET A 125 -5.57 1.89 -8.09
N LEU A 126 -5.57 1.39 -9.33
CA LEU A 126 -4.61 0.38 -9.78
C LEU A 126 -3.17 0.87 -9.67
N ASN A 127 -2.90 2.11 -10.07
CA ASN A 127 -1.58 2.72 -9.99
C ASN A 127 -1.09 2.81 -8.54
N THR A 128 -1.94 3.26 -7.62
CA THR A 128 -1.60 3.38 -6.20
C THR A 128 -1.27 2.02 -5.59
N VAL A 129 -2.09 1.00 -5.88
CA VAL A 129 -1.85 -0.38 -5.41
C VAL A 129 -0.55 -0.95 -5.99
N ASN A 130 -0.24 -0.68 -7.25
CA ASN A 130 0.99 -1.18 -7.88
C ASN A 130 2.25 -0.52 -7.30
N VAL A 131 2.23 0.79 -7.06
CA VAL A 131 3.33 1.47 -6.35
C VAL A 131 3.53 0.88 -4.96
N GLY A 132 2.44 0.59 -4.23
CA GLY A 132 2.51 -0.11 -2.95
C GLY A 132 3.17 -1.49 -3.06
N LYS A 133 2.80 -2.28 -4.05
CA LYS A 133 3.40 -3.61 -4.32
C LYS A 133 4.89 -3.52 -4.63
N TYR A 134 5.28 -2.56 -5.46
CA TYR A 134 6.68 -2.28 -5.76
C TYR A 134 7.48 -1.93 -4.50
N ASN A 135 6.96 -1.04 -3.65
CA ASN A 135 7.59 -0.64 -2.40
C ASN A 135 7.75 -1.82 -1.42
N LEU A 136 6.77 -2.72 -1.33
CA LEU A 136 6.88 -3.94 -0.51
C LEU A 136 8.01 -4.86 -0.97
N GLY A 137 8.24 -4.98 -2.28
CA GLY A 137 9.38 -5.72 -2.82
C GLY A 137 10.72 -5.11 -2.37
N TRP A 138 10.88 -3.80 -2.45
CA TRP A 138 12.10 -3.13 -2.00
C TRP A 138 12.27 -3.18 -0.47
N ALA A 139 11.19 -3.09 0.29
CA ALA A 139 11.23 -3.27 1.74
C ALA A 139 11.75 -4.66 2.11
N SER A 140 11.27 -5.71 1.43
CA SER A 140 11.77 -7.08 1.61
C SER A 140 13.27 -7.21 1.29
N ILE A 141 13.73 -6.63 0.18
CA ILE A 141 15.16 -6.60 -0.17
C ILE A 141 15.97 -5.91 0.93
N GLY A 142 15.48 -4.80 1.48
CA GLY A 142 16.12 -4.09 2.58
C GLY A 142 16.27 -4.94 3.82
N ILE A 143 15.18 -5.57 4.27
CA ILE A 143 15.17 -6.48 5.43
C ILE A 143 16.14 -7.64 5.22
N CYS A 144 16.07 -8.33 4.06
CA CYS A 144 16.95 -9.45 3.75
C CYS A 144 18.42 -9.05 3.68
N THR A 145 18.73 -7.86 3.14
CA THR A 145 20.10 -7.33 3.09
C THR A 145 20.65 -7.13 4.50
N HIS A 146 19.86 -6.54 5.39
CA HIS A 146 20.26 -6.30 6.77
C HIS A 146 20.43 -7.62 7.55
N SER A 147 19.45 -8.51 7.45
CA SER A 147 19.49 -9.81 8.12
C SER A 147 20.68 -10.66 7.66
N PHE A 148 20.97 -10.67 6.35
CA PHE A 148 22.12 -11.35 5.77
C PHE A 148 23.44 -10.79 6.32
N TYR A 149 23.58 -9.47 6.38
CA TYR A 149 24.75 -8.80 6.94
C TYR A 149 24.97 -9.19 8.41
N GLU A 150 23.96 -9.10 9.26
CA GLU A 150 24.05 -9.44 10.68
C GLU A 150 24.37 -10.91 10.90
N ALA A 151 23.73 -11.82 10.15
CA ALA A 151 23.98 -13.26 10.24
C ALA A 151 25.41 -13.60 9.84
N LEU A 152 25.89 -13.06 8.71
CA LEU A 152 27.26 -13.28 8.22
C LEU A 152 28.29 -12.70 9.18
N ASN A 153 28.07 -11.48 9.69
CA ASN A 153 28.96 -10.84 10.66
C ASN A 153 29.07 -11.68 11.93
N HIS A 154 27.94 -12.15 12.48
CA HIS A 154 27.95 -13.05 13.65
C HIS A 154 28.73 -14.35 13.36
N ALA A 155 28.44 -15.02 12.26
CA ALA A 155 29.07 -16.31 11.89
C ALA A 155 30.59 -16.18 11.66
N SER A 156 31.06 -15.04 11.13
CA SER A 156 32.48 -14.79 10.87
C SER A 156 33.30 -14.57 12.15
N HIS A 157 32.66 -14.22 13.25
CA HIS A 157 33.33 -14.02 14.54
C HIS A 157 33.12 -15.18 15.52
N ARG A 158 32.14 -16.05 15.29
CA ARG A 158 31.86 -17.20 16.17
C ARG A 158 32.78 -18.38 15.86
N LYS A 159 33.43 -18.91 16.90
CA LYS A 159 34.25 -20.12 16.82
C LYS A 159 33.55 -21.33 17.42
N LEU A 160 33.59 -22.45 16.72
CA LEU A 160 33.16 -23.78 17.16
C LEU A 160 34.19 -24.82 16.69
N TYR A 161 34.53 -25.76 17.55
CA TYR A 161 35.51 -26.84 17.24
C TYR A 161 36.86 -26.30 16.72
N GLY A 162 37.29 -25.13 17.18
CA GLY A 162 38.59 -24.54 16.78
C GLY A 162 38.60 -23.77 15.46
N MET A 163 37.48 -23.68 14.75
CA MET A 163 37.35 -22.96 13.47
C MET A 163 36.23 -21.91 13.53
N TYR A 164 36.22 -20.96 12.64
CA TYR A 164 35.10 -20.03 12.50
C TYR A 164 33.90 -20.74 11.88
N VAL A 165 32.69 -20.36 12.26
CA VAL A 165 31.45 -20.96 11.73
C VAL A 165 31.38 -20.79 10.21
N THR A 166 31.87 -19.66 9.66
CA THR A 166 31.99 -19.42 8.21
C THR A 166 32.98 -20.36 7.51
N ASP A 167 33.85 -21.09 8.21
CA ASP A 167 34.75 -22.06 7.59
C ASP A 167 34.09 -23.42 7.32
N MET A 168 32.96 -23.67 7.94
CA MET A 168 32.21 -24.92 7.79
C MET A 168 31.54 -24.99 6.41
N PRO A 169 31.75 -26.09 5.63
CA PRO A 169 31.24 -26.15 4.24
C PRO A 169 29.74 -25.97 4.10
N HIS A 170 28.94 -26.57 4.98
CA HIS A 170 27.48 -26.43 4.95
C HIS A 170 27.01 -24.99 5.25
N VAL A 171 27.71 -24.27 6.13
CA VAL A 171 27.42 -22.87 6.44
C VAL A 171 27.78 -21.97 5.25
N LYS A 172 28.95 -22.23 4.61
CA LYS A 172 29.31 -21.53 3.36
C LYS A 172 28.25 -21.71 2.28
N GLN A 173 27.73 -22.93 2.12
CA GLN A 173 26.68 -23.21 1.14
C GLN A 173 25.41 -22.42 1.45
N MET A 174 24.94 -22.41 2.72
CA MET A 174 23.76 -21.65 3.13
C MET A 174 23.89 -20.14 2.83
N PHE A 175 25.03 -19.54 3.19
CA PHE A 175 25.28 -18.12 2.88
C PHE A 175 25.40 -17.86 1.38
N THR A 176 25.99 -18.77 0.63
CA THR A 176 26.10 -18.64 -0.84
C THR A 176 24.73 -18.64 -1.48
N ASP A 177 23.86 -19.58 -1.10
CA ASP A 177 22.51 -19.71 -1.64
C ASP A 177 21.66 -18.47 -1.30
N ALA A 178 21.72 -18.02 -0.04
CA ALA A 178 21.03 -16.80 0.38
C ALA A 178 21.54 -15.55 -0.37
N TYR A 179 22.86 -15.44 -0.58
CA TYR A 179 23.44 -14.32 -1.32
C TYR A 179 23.01 -14.30 -2.78
N VAL A 180 23.01 -15.44 -3.45
CA VAL A 180 22.57 -15.57 -4.86
C VAL A 180 21.11 -15.16 -5.01
N ARG A 181 20.23 -15.59 -4.08
CA ARG A 181 18.82 -15.16 -4.05
C ARG A 181 18.71 -13.65 -3.87
N LEU A 182 19.43 -13.08 -2.89
CA LEU A 182 19.41 -11.64 -2.61
C LEU A 182 19.87 -10.80 -3.82
N VAL A 183 20.91 -11.25 -4.53
CA VAL A 183 21.37 -10.60 -5.77
C VAL A 183 20.28 -10.68 -6.85
N GLY A 184 19.66 -11.86 -7.04
CA GLY A 184 18.56 -12.05 -7.98
C GLY A 184 17.38 -11.13 -7.68
N MET A 185 16.99 -11.02 -6.40
CA MET A 185 15.93 -10.11 -5.95
C MET A 185 16.26 -8.64 -6.28
N LYS A 186 17.49 -8.19 -6.02
CA LYS A 186 17.96 -6.83 -6.34
C LYS A 186 17.93 -6.53 -7.83
N LEU A 187 18.45 -7.46 -8.66
CA LEU A 187 18.46 -7.29 -10.12
C LEU A 187 17.03 -7.20 -10.67
N PHE A 188 16.12 -8.03 -10.15
CA PHE A 188 14.71 -7.97 -10.54
C PHE A 188 14.05 -6.67 -10.11
N GLY A 189 14.31 -6.19 -8.88
CA GLY A 189 13.83 -4.90 -8.40
C GLY A 189 14.32 -3.72 -9.25
N LEU A 190 15.59 -3.73 -9.68
CA LEU A 190 16.14 -2.71 -10.59
C LEU A 190 15.41 -2.74 -11.95
N ARG A 191 15.11 -3.94 -12.48
CA ARG A 191 14.35 -4.06 -13.72
C ARG A 191 12.92 -3.51 -13.58
N CYS A 192 12.25 -3.76 -12.44
CA CYS A 192 10.95 -3.16 -12.16
C CYS A 192 11.04 -1.62 -12.11
N SER A 193 12.09 -1.07 -11.50
CA SER A 193 12.35 0.38 -11.50
C SER A 193 12.49 0.97 -12.91
N ASP A 194 13.15 0.26 -13.83
CA ASP A 194 13.26 0.69 -15.22
C ASP A 194 11.88 0.80 -15.89
N TYR A 195 11.00 -0.17 -15.67
CA TYR A 195 9.65 -0.14 -16.23
C TYR A 195 8.77 0.97 -15.65
N ILE A 196 8.92 1.28 -14.36
CA ILE A 196 8.22 2.43 -13.77
C ILE A 196 8.72 3.75 -14.38
N ARG A 197 10.02 3.89 -14.61
CA ARG A 197 10.59 5.13 -15.18
C ARG A 197 10.14 5.42 -16.61
N VAL A 198 9.88 4.39 -17.39
CA VAL A 198 9.43 4.52 -18.79
C VAL A 198 7.92 4.37 -18.95
N ALA A 199 7.18 4.28 -17.84
CA ALA A 199 5.75 4.11 -17.86
C ALA A 199 5.05 5.25 -18.62
N SER A 200 4.16 4.89 -19.53
CA SER A 200 3.35 5.81 -20.34
C SER A 200 1.98 5.19 -20.62
N ALA A 201 1.15 5.87 -21.37
CA ALA A 201 -0.13 5.31 -21.84
C ALA A 201 0.08 4.06 -22.73
N GLU A 202 1.17 4.04 -23.52
CA GLU A 202 1.53 2.95 -24.45
C GLU A 202 2.36 1.85 -23.77
N ASP A 203 3.14 2.19 -22.74
CA ASP A 203 4.00 1.25 -22.01
C ASP A 203 3.54 1.07 -20.57
N ARG A 204 2.65 0.11 -20.37
CA ARG A 204 2.08 -0.23 -19.07
C ARG A 204 2.66 -1.51 -18.47
N ARG A 205 3.88 -1.91 -18.86
CA ARG A 205 4.53 -3.15 -18.35
C ARG A 205 4.69 -3.16 -16.83
N TYR A 206 4.85 -2.01 -16.19
CA TYR A 206 4.91 -1.90 -14.73
C TYR A 206 3.69 -2.52 -14.03
N LEU A 207 2.51 -2.53 -14.66
CA LEU A 207 1.29 -3.17 -14.11
C LEU A 207 1.44 -4.69 -13.96
N LEU A 208 2.33 -5.32 -14.71
CA LEU A 208 2.68 -6.75 -14.57
C LEU A 208 3.86 -6.95 -13.62
N TYR A 209 4.90 -6.13 -13.75
CA TYR A 209 6.16 -6.34 -13.03
C TYR A 209 6.07 -5.97 -11.56
N ASP A 210 5.34 -4.94 -11.17
CA ASP A 210 5.23 -4.53 -9.77
C ASP A 210 4.51 -5.55 -8.89
N PRO A 211 3.35 -6.12 -9.29
CA PRO A 211 2.75 -7.24 -8.56
C PRO A 211 3.65 -8.47 -8.53
N THR A 212 4.35 -8.77 -9.62
CA THR A 212 5.30 -9.90 -9.69
C THR A 212 6.47 -9.67 -8.74
N MET A 213 6.98 -8.44 -8.65
CA MET A 213 8.01 -8.07 -7.69
C MET A 213 7.56 -8.34 -6.25
N LYS A 214 6.38 -7.83 -5.85
CA LYS A 214 5.85 -8.12 -4.51
C LYS A 214 5.79 -9.63 -4.28
N MET A 215 5.15 -10.37 -5.16
CA MET A 215 4.90 -11.80 -4.98
C MET A 215 6.22 -12.61 -4.94
N LYS A 216 7.12 -12.39 -5.90
CA LYS A 216 8.36 -13.19 -6.00
C LYS A 216 9.42 -12.78 -4.98
N VAL A 217 9.65 -11.49 -4.82
CA VAL A 217 10.71 -10.99 -3.94
C VAL A 217 10.38 -11.25 -2.48
N THR A 218 9.14 -11.05 -2.04
CA THR A 218 8.76 -11.33 -0.65
C THR A 218 8.82 -12.82 -0.34
N THR A 219 8.39 -13.71 -1.25
CA THR A 219 8.50 -15.16 -1.07
C THR A 219 9.96 -15.63 -1.00
N GLN A 220 10.82 -15.14 -1.89
CA GLN A 220 12.25 -15.48 -1.86
C GLN A 220 12.98 -14.91 -0.65
N GLY A 221 12.49 -13.80 -0.10
CA GLY A 221 13.02 -13.21 1.11
C GLY A 221 12.65 -13.96 2.39
N GLU A 222 11.57 -14.73 2.37
CA GLU A 222 11.13 -15.57 3.49
C GLU A 222 11.94 -16.88 3.58
N GLU A 223 12.37 -17.43 2.44
CA GLU A 223 13.21 -18.64 2.34
C GLU A 223 14.68 -18.38 2.74
#